data_f031da76079f1eeed9288dfc29cd484b
#
_entry.id   f031da76079f1eeed9288dfc29cd484b
#
_cell.length_a   1.000
_cell.length_b   1.000
_cell.length_c   1.000
_cell.angle_alpha   90.00
_cell.angle_beta   90.00
_cell.angle_gamma   90.00
#
_symmetry.space_group_name_H-M   'P 1'
#
loop_
_entity.id
_entity.type
_entity.pdbx_description
1 polymer ?
#
loop_
_entity_poly.entity_id
_entity_poly.type
_entity_poly.pdbx_seq_one_letter_code
_entity_poly.pdbx_strand_id
1 'polypeptide(L)'
;MTSATTDPRPLVAHVVHRFGMGGLENGVVNLINRLPSERFRHAVIALTDITDFSRRLQRSDVELIALSKPPGQGLWLIPRFRRLMQQLKPTIVHTRNIGALEMALPAAWAGVPVRVHGEHGWDSNDPDGRSRKFQWVRRVYRPFVHRYVALSRHLERYLVQAVGVPAGRVTQLYNGVDTRLFRPGSGGRSPIAGSPFSSPEQWLIGTVGRLQPIKNQVLLARAFVRALELAPDARQRMRLVIAGEGPLREAIQQVLRSADAEPLAWLAGERHDVPEFTRGLDAFVLPSVAEGISNTILEAMASALPIVATDVGGNGELIEHDVTGKLVPSGDVDRMAHALLDDFMNPVIASARGRAARAVAERRFSLEGMVAAYANLYDQALAAADAGGLRRHHYV
;
A
#
# COMPACT_ATOMS: atom_id res chain seq x y z
N MET A 1 -34.02 18.08 -28.62
CA MET A 1 -33.50 16.84 -27.99
C MET A 1 -32.06 16.70 -28.42
N THR A 2 -31.13 17.25 -27.68
CA THR A 2 -29.70 17.08 -27.92
C THR A 2 -29.32 15.66 -27.55
N SER A 3 -28.94 14.85 -28.55
CA SER A 3 -28.34 13.55 -28.41
C SER A 3 -27.12 13.70 -27.46
N ALA A 4 -27.23 13.21 -26.25
CA ALA A 4 -26.08 13.10 -25.35
C ALA A 4 -25.11 12.15 -26.04
N THR A 5 -24.06 12.69 -26.66
CA THR A 5 -22.96 11.90 -27.19
C THR A 5 -22.37 11.14 -26.05
N THR A 6 -22.60 9.82 -26.00
CA THR A 6 -22.01 8.94 -24.99
C THR A 6 -20.49 9.01 -25.16
N ASP A 7 -19.80 9.44 -24.12
CA ASP A 7 -18.33 9.52 -24.09
C ASP A 7 -17.75 8.12 -24.44
N PRO A 8 -16.98 8.01 -25.54
CA PRO A 8 -16.51 6.72 -26.05
C PRO A 8 -15.43 6.06 -25.18
N ARG A 9 -14.85 6.82 -24.22
CA ARG A 9 -13.79 6.29 -23.35
C ARG A 9 -14.35 5.23 -22.41
N PRO A 10 -13.67 4.06 -22.26
CA PRO A 10 -14.07 3.05 -21.31
C PRO A 10 -14.07 3.60 -19.88
N LEU A 11 -15.15 3.34 -19.15
CA LEU A 11 -15.29 3.69 -17.74
C LEU A 11 -14.76 2.57 -16.85
N VAL A 12 -13.78 2.88 -16.02
CA VAL A 12 -13.25 1.99 -14.98
C VAL A 12 -13.88 2.34 -13.62
N ALA A 13 -14.71 1.45 -13.09
CA ALA A 13 -15.28 1.58 -11.76
C ALA A 13 -14.37 0.89 -10.73
N HIS A 14 -13.69 1.67 -9.90
CA HIS A 14 -12.83 1.19 -8.81
C HIS A 14 -13.68 0.94 -7.56
N VAL A 15 -13.80 -0.32 -7.14
CA VAL A 15 -14.59 -0.71 -5.96
C VAL A 15 -13.67 -1.00 -4.79
N VAL A 16 -13.84 -0.24 -3.72
CA VAL A 16 -13.06 -0.34 -2.47
C VAL A 16 -14.01 -0.46 -1.27
N HIS A 17 -13.52 -1.02 -0.17
CA HIS A 17 -14.34 -1.09 1.06
C HIS A 17 -14.66 0.30 1.60
N ARG A 18 -13.64 1.13 1.76
CA ARG A 18 -13.69 2.52 2.20
C ARG A 18 -12.75 3.35 1.34
N PHE A 19 -13.08 4.59 1.02
CA PHE A 19 -12.15 5.48 0.32
C PHE A 19 -11.64 6.56 1.28
N GLY A 20 -10.54 6.24 1.97
CA GLY A 20 -9.92 7.06 3.00
C GLY A 20 -8.40 6.93 2.97
N MET A 21 -7.72 7.38 4.02
CA MET A 21 -6.27 7.31 4.10
C MET A 21 -5.80 5.86 4.26
N GLY A 22 -5.10 5.34 3.24
CA GLY A 22 -4.55 3.99 3.21
C GLY A 22 -3.67 3.76 1.99
N GLY A 23 -2.81 2.73 2.05
CA GLY A 23 -1.89 2.40 0.96
C GLY A 23 -2.59 1.96 -0.32
N LEU A 24 -3.67 1.19 -0.20
CA LEU A 24 -4.50 0.76 -1.33
C LEU A 24 -5.17 1.97 -2.00
N GLU A 25 -5.81 2.82 -1.19
CA GLU A 25 -6.56 3.99 -1.67
C GLU A 25 -5.61 5.01 -2.30
N ASN A 26 -4.41 5.17 -1.74
CA ASN A 26 -3.36 6.00 -2.35
C ASN A 26 -2.93 5.43 -3.72
N GLY A 27 -2.84 4.12 -3.87
CA GLY A 27 -2.61 3.45 -5.15
C GLY A 27 -3.71 3.76 -6.18
N VAL A 28 -4.99 3.77 -5.75
CA VAL A 28 -6.13 4.15 -6.61
C VAL A 28 -6.04 5.61 -7.05
N VAL A 29 -5.77 6.53 -6.12
CA VAL A 29 -5.58 7.96 -6.43
C VAL A 29 -4.44 8.15 -7.43
N ASN A 30 -3.29 7.53 -7.18
CA ASN A 30 -2.14 7.61 -8.07
C ASN A 30 -2.45 7.08 -9.47
N LEU A 31 -3.18 5.97 -9.57
CA LEU A 31 -3.57 5.38 -10.83
C LEU A 31 -4.54 6.31 -11.59
N ILE A 32 -5.58 6.82 -10.95
CA ILE A 32 -6.57 7.72 -11.56
C ILE A 32 -5.92 9.02 -12.04
N ASN A 33 -5.08 9.63 -11.20
CA ASN A 33 -4.45 10.91 -11.53
C ASN A 33 -3.44 10.80 -12.69
N ARG A 34 -2.89 9.61 -12.98
CA ARG A 34 -1.82 9.43 -13.96
C ARG A 34 -2.20 8.60 -15.18
N LEU A 35 -3.29 7.85 -15.14
CA LEU A 35 -3.81 7.23 -16.37
C LEU A 35 -4.24 8.32 -17.34
N PRO A 36 -3.92 8.17 -18.64
CA PRO A 36 -4.26 9.19 -19.65
C PRO A 36 -5.76 9.49 -19.66
N SER A 37 -6.10 10.76 -19.49
CA SER A 37 -7.49 11.21 -19.39
C SER A 37 -8.28 10.99 -20.68
N GLU A 38 -7.60 10.98 -21.82
CA GLU A 38 -8.16 10.71 -23.13
C GLU A 38 -8.48 9.22 -23.38
N ARG A 39 -7.91 8.32 -22.53
CA ARG A 39 -8.09 6.87 -22.70
C ARG A 39 -9.13 6.28 -21.76
N PHE A 40 -9.21 6.75 -20.53
CA PHE A 40 -10.07 6.17 -19.51
C PHE A 40 -10.83 7.24 -18.72
N ARG A 41 -12.10 6.93 -18.43
CA ARG A 41 -12.88 7.60 -17.38
C ARG A 41 -12.84 6.76 -16.12
N HIS A 42 -13.11 7.38 -14.98
CA HIS A 42 -13.05 6.70 -13.70
C HIS A 42 -14.27 6.99 -12.82
N ALA A 43 -14.69 5.98 -12.07
CA ALA A 43 -15.58 6.13 -10.92
C ALA A 43 -14.95 5.42 -9.71
N VAL A 44 -15.10 5.99 -8.53
CA VAL A 44 -14.72 5.35 -7.27
C VAL A 44 -15.99 5.01 -6.50
N ILE A 45 -16.16 3.73 -6.20
CA ILE A 45 -17.31 3.22 -5.45
C ILE A 45 -16.80 2.68 -4.13
N ALA A 46 -17.08 3.40 -3.04
CA ALA A 46 -16.81 2.95 -1.69
C ALA A 46 -18.03 2.18 -1.15
N LEU A 47 -17.82 0.98 -0.63
CA LEU A 47 -18.92 0.22 -0.04
C LEU A 47 -19.44 0.90 1.23
N THR A 48 -18.56 1.50 2.04
CA THR A 48 -18.92 2.26 3.23
C THR A 48 -18.97 3.77 2.95
N ASP A 49 -17.89 4.48 3.18
CA ASP A 49 -17.82 5.93 3.12
C ASP A 49 -16.61 6.43 2.29
N ILE A 50 -16.74 7.68 1.86
CA ILE A 50 -15.68 8.44 1.19
C ILE A 50 -15.31 9.59 2.11
N THR A 51 -14.03 9.72 2.46
CA THR A 51 -13.53 10.79 3.33
C THR A 51 -12.93 11.94 2.52
N ASP A 52 -12.48 12.99 3.21
CA ASP A 52 -11.74 14.12 2.62
C ASP A 52 -10.48 13.72 1.86
N PHE A 53 -10.03 12.46 2.03
CA PHE A 53 -8.95 11.87 1.24
C PHE A 53 -9.21 11.93 -0.28
N SER A 54 -10.49 11.94 -0.69
CA SER A 54 -10.91 12.08 -2.09
C SER A 54 -10.43 13.40 -2.73
N ARG A 55 -10.12 14.44 -1.95
CA ARG A 55 -9.53 15.70 -2.45
C ARG A 55 -8.15 15.54 -3.09
N ARG A 56 -7.50 14.39 -2.90
CA ARG A 56 -6.24 14.04 -3.59
C ARG A 56 -6.44 13.67 -5.06
N LEU A 57 -7.67 13.41 -5.50
CA LEU A 57 -8.00 13.25 -6.91
C LEU A 57 -7.87 14.61 -7.60
N GLN A 58 -7.04 14.67 -8.64
CA GLN A 58 -6.76 15.87 -9.42
C GLN A 58 -7.67 16.03 -10.64
N ARG A 59 -8.41 14.97 -10.97
CA ARG A 59 -9.34 14.92 -12.10
C ARG A 59 -10.75 15.27 -11.63
N SER A 60 -11.39 16.21 -12.33
CA SER A 60 -12.77 16.64 -12.05
C SER A 60 -13.84 15.72 -12.66
N ASP A 61 -13.45 14.84 -13.59
CA ASP A 61 -14.35 13.92 -14.31
C ASP A 61 -14.50 12.55 -13.60
N VAL A 62 -14.12 12.43 -12.33
CA VAL A 62 -14.24 11.20 -11.53
C VAL A 62 -15.54 11.18 -10.75
N GLU A 63 -16.37 10.17 -10.98
CA GLU A 63 -17.57 9.98 -10.18
C GLU A 63 -17.23 9.34 -8.83
N LEU A 64 -17.74 9.92 -7.72
CA LEU A 64 -17.55 9.44 -6.36
C LEU A 64 -18.87 8.95 -5.78
N ILE A 65 -18.95 7.65 -5.44
CA ILE A 65 -20.18 6.99 -4.99
C ILE A 65 -19.94 6.26 -3.69
N ALA A 66 -20.61 6.66 -2.61
CA ALA A 66 -20.64 5.93 -1.35
C ALA A 66 -21.94 5.12 -1.22
N LEU A 67 -21.80 3.82 -0.91
CA LEU A 67 -22.96 2.93 -0.75
C LEU A 67 -23.46 2.88 0.70
N SER A 68 -22.72 3.45 1.65
CA SER A 68 -23.08 3.57 3.08
C SER A 68 -23.42 2.21 3.71
N LYS A 69 -22.60 1.19 3.40
CA LYS A 69 -22.75 -0.16 3.95
C LYS A 69 -22.56 -0.14 5.47
N PRO A 70 -23.55 -0.56 6.26
CA PRO A 70 -23.35 -0.76 7.68
C PRO A 70 -22.40 -1.93 7.96
N PRO A 71 -21.88 -2.05 9.20
CA PRO A 71 -21.07 -3.19 9.61
C PRO A 71 -21.73 -4.53 9.31
N GLY A 72 -20.95 -5.54 8.97
CA GLY A 72 -21.44 -6.88 8.67
C GLY A 72 -21.37 -7.26 7.19
N GLN A 73 -22.09 -8.31 6.81
CA GLN A 73 -22.10 -8.83 5.43
C GLN A 73 -22.84 -7.91 4.47
N GLY A 74 -22.37 -7.86 3.22
CA GLY A 74 -22.87 -6.95 2.19
C GLY A 74 -23.89 -7.56 1.22
N LEU A 75 -24.45 -8.75 1.49
CA LEU A 75 -25.34 -9.44 0.55
C LEU A 75 -26.58 -8.62 0.12
N TRP A 76 -27.10 -7.78 1.01
CA TRP A 76 -28.20 -6.87 0.69
C TRP A 76 -27.80 -5.73 -0.26
N LEU A 77 -26.50 -5.45 -0.43
CA LEU A 77 -26.01 -4.52 -1.44
C LEU A 77 -26.10 -5.06 -2.86
N ILE A 78 -26.19 -6.37 -3.05
CA ILE A 78 -26.16 -7.02 -4.38
C ILE A 78 -27.17 -6.41 -5.34
N PRO A 79 -28.48 -6.26 -5.00
CA PRO A 79 -29.46 -5.64 -5.90
C PRO A 79 -29.18 -4.16 -6.17
N ARG A 80 -28.73 -3.42 -5.14
CA ARG A 80 -28.39 -1.98 -5.27
C ARG A 80 -27.17 -1.80 -6.15
N PHE A 81 -26.13 -2.59 -5.94
CA PHE A 81 -24.90 -2.52 -6.74
C PHE A 81 -25.18 -2.93 -8.21
N ARG A 82 -26.00 -3.98 -8.44
CA ARG A 82 -26.41 -4.37 -9.79
C ARG A 82 -27.10 -3.22 -10.53
N ARG A 83 -28.08 -2.55 -9.88
CA ARG A 83 -28.78 -1.38 -10.48
C ARG A 83 -27.78 -0.24 -10.77
N LEU A 84 -26.85 0.01 -9.85
CA LEU A 84 -25.79 1.01 -10.06
C LEU A 84 -24.95 0.67 -11.30
N MET A 85 -24.56 -0.60 -11.49
CA MET A 85 -23.81 -1.02 -12.68
C MET A 85 -24.62 -0.84 -13.96
N GLN A 86 -25.92 -1.10 -13.94
CA GLN A 86 -26.82 -0.90 -15.07
C GLN A 86 -27.00 0.59 -15.43
N GLN A 87 -26.96 1.48 -14.44
CA GLN A 87 -27.05 2.93 -14.64
C GLN A 87 -25.71 3.53 -15.12
N LEU A 88 -24.62 3.18 -14.42
CA LEU A 88 -23.28 3.70 -14.66
C LEU A 88 -22.64 3.11 -15.93
N LYS A 89 -23.03 1.90 -16.30
CA LYS A 89 -22.55 1.13 -17.47
C LYS A 89 -21.01 1.11 -17.57
N PRO A 90 -20.27 0.71 -16.51
CA PRO A 90 -18.83 0.67 -16.58
C PRO A 90 -18.39 -0.44 -17.55
N THR A 91 -17.33 -0.18 -18.29
CA THR A 91 -16.69 -1.18 -19.15
C THR A 91 -15.82 -2.12 -18.31
N ILE A 92 -15.21 -1.59 -17.26
CA ILE A 92 -14.36 -2.35 -16.32
C ILE A 92 -14.87 -2.11 -14.90
N VAL A 93 -15.07 -3.18 -14.13
CA VAL A 93 -15.18 -3.14 -12.66
C VAL A 93 -13.90 -3.71 -12.08
N HIS A 94 -13.21 -2.94 -11.25
CA HIS A 94 -12.00 -3.35 -10.56
C HIS A 94 -12.22 -3.35 -9.04
N THR A 95 -12.54 -4.50 -8.49
CA THR A 95 -12.70 -4.73 -7.04
C THR A 95 -11.35 -4.92 -6.37
N ARG A 96 -11.20 -4.50 -5.11
CA ARG A 96 -9.93 -4.58 -4.38
C ARG A 96 -10.09 -5.19 -3.01
N ASN A 97 -9.22 -6.14 -2.71
CA ASN A 97 -9.22 -6.96 -1.50
C ASN A 97 -10.54 -7.71 -1.25
N ILE A 98 -10.54 -8.62 -0.32
CA ILE A 98 -11.68 -9.48 0.00
C ILE A 98 -12.94 -8.66 0.36
N GLY A 99 -12.76 -7.48 0.96
CA GLY A 99 -13.89 -6.63 1.37
C GLY A 99 -14.74 -6.09 0.21
N ALA A 100 -14.24 -6.11 -1.04
CA ALA A 100 -14.98 -5.70 -2.23
C ALA A 100 -15.20 -6.85 -3.24
N LEU A 101 -14.63 -8.04 -2.99
CA LEU A 101 -14.68 -9.16 -3.94
C LEU A 101 -16.10 -9.60 -4.26
N GLU A 102 -17.01 -9.59 -3.28
CA GLU A 102 -18.41 -10.00 -3.46
C GLU A 102 -19.15 -9.17 -4.53
N MET A 103 -18.67 -7.95 -4.83
CA MET A 103 -19.25 -7.08 -5.85
C MET A 103 -18.95 -7.56 -7.29
N ALA A 104 -18.05 -8.52 -7.48
CA ALA A 104 -17.83 -9.16 -8.78
C ALA A 104 -19.06 -9.91 -9.28
N LEU A 105 -19.85 -10.51 -8.38
CA LEU A 105 -21.09 -11.23 -8.71
C LEU A 105 -22.17 -10.28 -9.30
N PRO A 106 -22.63 -9.23 -8.59
CA PRO A 106 -23.63 -8.33 -9.15
C PRO A 106 -23.12 -7.55 -10.38
N ALA A 107 -21.80 -7.31 -10.50
CA ALA A 107 -21.21 -6.76 -11.72
C ALA A 107 -21.37 -7.73 -12.91
N ALA A 108 -21.15 -9.03 -12.68
CA ALA A 108 -21.38 -10.05 -13.70
C ALA A 108 -22.87 -10.11 -14.12
N TRP A 109 -23.78 -10.07 -13.16
CA TRP A 109 -25.23 -10.09 -13.42
C TRP A 109 -25.74 -8.80 -14.09
N ALA A 110 -25.02 -7.71 -13.96
CA ALA A 110 -25.31 -6.47 -14.69
C ALA A 110 -24.72 -6.47 -16.10
N GLY A 111 -23.99 -7.51 -16.49
CA GLY A 111 -23.39 -7.62 -17.81
C GLY A 111 -22.11 -6.79 -17.99
N VAL A 112 -21.42 -6.38 -16.91
CA VAL A 112 -20.15 -5.65 -17.03
C VAL A 112 -19.12 -6.49 -17.81
N PRO A 113 -18.58 -5.98 -18.94
CA PRO A 113 -17.74 -6.76 -19.85
C PRO A 113 -16.46 -7.30 -19.19
N VAL A 114 -15.78 -6.45 -18.43
CA VAL A 114 -14.49 -6.77 -17.80
C VAL A 114 -14.58 -6.64 -16.29
N ARG A 115 -14.21 -7.71 -15.57
CA ARG A 115 -14.16 -7.73 -14.12
C ARG A 115 -12.76 -8.13 -13.66
N VAL A 116 -12.08 -7.19 -13.02
CA VAL A 116 -10.74 -7.33 -12.46
C VAL A 116 -10.83 -7.38 -10.94
N HIS A 117 -10.02 -8.19 -10.29
CA HIS A 117 -9.90 -8.21 -8.84
C HIS A 117 -8.44 -8.07 -8.43
N GLY A 118 -8.13 -7.12 -7.53
CA GLY A 118 -6.81 -6.90 -6.98
C GLY A 118 -6.68 -7.37 -5.54
N GLU A 119 -5.68 -8.20 -5.25
CA GLU A 119 -5.25 -8.52 -3.89
C GLU A 119 -4.07 -7.61 -3.53
N HIS A 120 -4.32 -6.69 -2.59
CA HIS A 120 -3.39 -5.61 -2.21
C HIS A 120 -2.70 -5.85 -0.86
N GLY A 121 -2.97 -6.95 -0.20
CA GLY A 121 -2.42 -7.33 1.10
C GLY A 121 -3.34 -8.29 1.84
N TRP A 122 -2.95 -8.61 3.05
CA TRP A 122 -3.67 -9.54 3.89
C TRP A 122 -4.77 -8.83 4.68
N ASP A 123 -5.83 -9.55 4.98
CA ASP A 123 -6.85 -9.10 5.94
C ASP A 123 -6.28 -9.20 7.35
N SER A 124 -6.64 -8.27 8.23
CA SER A 124 -6.20 -8.30 9.65
C SER A 124 -6.66 -9.55 10.39
N ASN A 125 -7.74 -10.19 9.93
CA ASN A 125 -8.25 -11.45 10.48
C ASN A 125 -7.64 -12.70 9.79
N ASP A 126 -6.78 -12.51 8.78
CA ASP A 126 -6.08 -13.57 8.05
C ASP A 126 -4.71 -13.06 7.55
N PRO A 127 -3.80 -12.69 8.46
CA PRO A 127 -2.55 -12.00 8.12
C PRO A 127 -1.54 -12.88 7.38
N ASP A 128 -1.74 -14.19 7.36
CA ASP A 128 -0.88 -15.17 6.69
C ASP A 128 -1.59 -15.92 5.54
N GLY A 129 -2.86 -15.61 5.24
CA GLY A 129 -3.62 -16.23 4.17
C GLY A 129 -4.01 -17.70 4.40
N ARG A 130 -3.92 -18.18 5.65
CA ARG A 130 -4.17 -19.61 5.97
C ARG A 130 -5.62 -19.92 6.30
N SER A 131 -6.47 -18.93 6.48
CA SER A 131 -7.88 -19.12 6.81
C SER A 131 -8.62 -19.81 5.67
N ARG A 132 -9.06 -21.06 5.92
CA ARG A 132 -9.89 -21.84 4.97
C ARG A 132 -11.18 -21.12 4.59
N LYS A 133 -11.76 -20.34 5.52
CA LYS A 133 -12.95 -19.53 5.27
C LYS A 133 -12.69 -18.48 4.19
N PHE A 134 -11.61 -17.71 4.32
CA PHE A 134 -11.29 -16.67 3.35
C PHE A 134 -10.84 -17.25 2.00
N GLN A 135 -10.15 -18.39 2.00
CA GLN A 135 -9.83 -19.12 0.76
C GLN A 135 -11.10 -19.62 0.07
N TRP A 136 -12.06 -20.16 0.82
CA TRP A 136 -13.34 -20.62 0.28
C TRP A 136 -14.15 -19.46 -0.32
N VAL A 137 -14.25 -18.33 0.36
CA VAL A 137 -14.91 -17.12 -0.16
C VAL A 137 -14.30 -16.73 -1.51
N ARG A 138 -12.97 -16.64 -1.62
CA ARG A 138 -12.29 -16.32 -2.89
C ARG A 138 -12.61 -17.35 -3.99
N ARG A 139 -12.69 -18.63 -3.66
CA ARG A 139 -13.04 -19.70 -4.62
C ARG A 139 -14.47 -19.55 -5.13
N VAL A 140 -15.43 -19.20 -4.27
CA VAL A 140 -16.84 -18.98 -4.64
C VAL A 140 -16.99 -17.83 -5.63
N TYR A 141 -16.28 -16.74 -5.42
CA TYR A 141 -16.38 -15.58 -6.32
C TYR A 141 -15.45 -15.66 -7.54
N ARG A 142 -14.52 -16.62 -7.60
CA ARG A 142 -13.57 -16.81 -8.71
C ARG A 142 -14.22 -16.88 -10.10
N PRO A 143 -15.37 -17.53 -10.32
CA PRO A 143 -16.00 -17.59 -11.65
C PRO A 143 -16.45 -16.23 -12.19
N PHE A 144 -16.66 -15.25 -11.32
CA PHE A 144 -17.15 -13.92 -11.68
C PHE A 144 -16.03 -12.93 -11.97
N VAL A 145 -14.75 -13.31 -11.83
CA VAL A 145 -13.58 -12.48 -12.07
C VAL A 145 -12.84 -12.96 -13.33
N HIS A 146 -12.55 -12.06 -14.25
CA HIS A 146 -11.84 -12.39 -15.51
C HIS A 146 -10.31 -12.33 -15.34
N ARG A 147 -9.80 -11.33 -14.60
CA ARG A 147 -8.39 -11.08 -14.35
C ARG A 147 -8.14 -10.80 -12.88
N TYR A 148 -7.02 -11.27 -12.38
CA TYR A 148 -6.54 -10.99 -11.03
C TYR A 148 -5.25 -10.17 -11.08
N VAL A 149 -5.13 -9.21 -10.17
CA VAL A 149 -3.88 -8.48 -9.91
C VAL A 149 -3.38 -8.89 -8.53
N ALA A 150 -2.15 -9.36 -8.47
CA ALA A 150 -1.44 -9.66 -7.23
C ALA A 150 -0.33 -8.63 -7.02
N LEU A 151 -0.29 -7.93 -5.88
CA LEU A 151 0.73 -6.92 -5.62
C LEU A 151 2.12 -7.51 -5.34
N SER A 152 2.22 -8.81 -5.05
CA SER A 152 3.47 -9.50 -4.80
C SER A 152 3.47 -10.89 -5.43
N ARG A 153 4.64 -11.47 -5.64
CA ARG A 153 4.78 -12.88 -6.03
C ARG A 153 4.25 -13.80 -4.94
N HIS A 154 4.31 -13.35 -3.68
CA HIS A 154 3.72 -14.09 -2.56
C HIS A 154 2.20 -14.20 -2.72
N LEU A 155 1.51 -13.08 -3.01
CA LEU A 155 0.06 -13.06 -3.28
C LEU A 155 -0.30 -13.78 -4.59
N GLU A 156 0.53 -13.71 -5.62
CA GLU A 156 0.35 -14.48 -6.85
C GLU A 156 0.36 -15.99 -6.56
N ARG A 157 1.37 -16.49 -5.84
CA ARG A 157 1.42 -17.89 -5.41
C ARG A 157 0.20 -18.30 -4.60
N TYR A 158 -0.24 -17.45 -3.68
CA TYR A 158 -1.45 -17.68 -2.90
C TYR A 158 -2.69 -17.81 -3.78
N LEU A 159 -2.90 -16.90 -4.73
CA LEU A 159 -4.05 -16.95 -5.65
C LEU A 159 -4.02 -18.22 -6.50
N VAL A 160 -2.86 -18.62 -7.01
CA VAL A 160 -2.74 -19.80 -7.84
C VAL A 160 -2.85 -21.10 -7.03
N GLN A 161 -2.09 -21.23 -5.94
CA GLN A 161 -1.95 -22.48 -5.21
C GLN A 161 -3.05 -22.69 -4.16
N ALA A 162 -3.41 -21.67 -3.40
CA ALA A 162 -4.39 -21.79 -2.32
C ALA A 162 -5.83 -21.50 -2.79
N VAL A 163 -6.04 -20.52 -3.64
CA VAL A 163 -7.37 -20.16 -4.18
C VAL A 163 -7.71 -20.97 -5.43
N GLY A 164 -6.70 -21.41 -6.20
CA GLY A 164 -6.87 -22.18 -7.43
C GLY A 164 -7.25 -21.31 -8.63
N VAL A 165 -6.80 -20.04 -8.67
CA VAL A 165 -6.95 -19.20 -9.85
C VAL A 165 -5.99 -19.69 -10.93
N PRO A 166 -6.44 -19.89 -12.18
CA PRO A 166 -5.53 -20.24 -13.27
C PRO A 166 -4.43 -19.20 -13.45
N ALA A 167 -3.16 -19.63 -13.51
CA ALA A 167 -2.01 -18.72 -13.59
C ALA A 167 -2.13 -17.68 -14.72
N GLY A 168 -2.65 -18.08 -15.89
CA GLY A 168 -2.89 -17.17 -17.02
C GLY A 168 -3.95 -16.08 -16.78
N ARG A 169 -4.67 -16.11 -15.64
CA ARG A 169 -5.59 -15.05 -15.21
C ARG A 169 -4.99 -14.15 -14.13
N VAL A 170 -3.82 -14.44 -13.62
CA VAL A 170 -3.14 -13.65 -12.58
C VAL A 170 -2.03 -12.84 -13.23
N THR A 171 -2.01 -11.54 -12.94
CA THR A 171 -0.93 -10.64 -13.33
C THR A 171 -0.33 -10.06 -12.05
N GLN A 172 0.97 -10.26 -11.85
CA GLN A 172 1.68 -9.67 -10.74
C GLN A 172 2.09 -8.24 -11.09
N LEU A 173 1.65 -7.25 -10.30
CA LEU A 173 1.96 -5.83 -10.47
C LEU A 173 2.32 -5.22 -9.11
N TYR A 174 3.56 -4.77 -8.95
CA TYR A 174 3.97 -4.05 -7.74
C TYR A 174 3.34 -2.65 -7.67
N ASN A 175 3.20 -2.14 -6.45
CA ASN A 175 2.95 -0.71 -6.26
C ASN A 175 4.12 0.11 -6.80
N GLY A 176 3.81 1.33 -7.23
CA GLY A 176 4.80 2.31 -7.65
C GLY A 176 4.99 3.43 -6.64
N VAL A 177 6.17 4.00 -6.63
CA VAL A 177 6.53 5.18 -5.83
C VAL A 177 6.90 6.36 -6.74
N ASP A 178 6.46 7.56 -6.35
CA ASP A 178 6.87 8.80 -7.01
C ASP A 178 8.29 9.18 -6.58
N THR A 179 9.27 8.83 -7.41
CA THR A 179 10.70 9.06 -7.12
C THR A 179 11.13 10.52 -7.25
N ARG A 180 10.25 11.41 -7.74
CA ARG A 180 10.47 12.87 -7.76
C ARG A 180 10.02 13.49 -6.45
N LEU A 181 8.93 12.99 -5.89
CA LEU A 181 8.37 13.42 -4.61
C LEU A 181 9.21 12.86 -3.45
N PHE A 182 9.44 11.54 -3.46
CA PHE A 182 10.33 10.85 -2.53
C PHE A 182 11.73 10.79 -3.11
N ARG A 183 12.63 11.60 -2.56
CA ARG A 183 14.00 11.78 -3.03
C ARG A 183 14.91 12.13 -1.87
N PRO A 184 16.21 11.85 -1.96
CA PRO A 184 17.15 12.28 -0.93
C PRO A 184 17.22 13.82 -0.84
N GLY A 185 17.62 14.32 0.32
CA GLY A 185 17.93 15.73 0.52
C GLY A 185 19.16 16.16 -0.29
N SER A 186 19.19 17.41 -0.78
CA SER A 186 20.27 17.94 -1.62
C SER A 186 21.57 18.26 -0.86
N GLY A 187 21.55 18.24 0.47
CA GLY A 187 22.70 18.59 1.31
C GLY A 187 22.78 17.77 2.59
N GLY A 188 22.27 16.54 2.58
CA GLY A 188 22.14 15.69 3.75
C GLY A 188 20.72 15.68 4.31
N ARG A 189 20.57 15.34 5.58
CA ARG A 189 19.28 15.23 6.28
C ARG A 189 18.57 16.59 6.35
N SER A 190 17.31 16.63 5.89
CA SER A 190 16.48 17.83 5.97
C SER A 190 15.88 18.00 7.38
N PRO A 191 15.66 19.23 7.88
CA PRO A 191 14.92 19.43 9.12
C PRO A 191 13.48 18.89 9.01
N ILE A 192 13.00 18.23 10.06
CA ILE A 192 11.59 17.81 10.15
C ILE A 192 10.81 18.88 10.90
N ALA A 193 9.76 19.40 10.31
CA ALA A 193 8.93 20.44 10.93
C ALA A 193 8.34 19.94 12.26
N GLY A 194 8.52 20.74 13.33
CA GLY A 194 8.04 20.41 14.67
C GLY A 194 8.84 19.35 15.43
N SER A 195 9.94 18.87 14.85
CA SER A 195 10.83 17.91 15.53
C SER A 195 11.58 18.57 16.68
N PRO A 196 11.66 17.93 17.87
CA PRO A 196 12.54 18.37 18.95
C PRO A 196 14.01 18.06 18.65
N PHE A 197 14.31 17.32 17.58
CA PHE A 197 15.64 16.83 17.21
C PHE A 197 16.17 17.59 16.00
N SER A 198 16.92 18.67 16.25
CA SER A 198 17.44 19.58 15.22
C SER A 198 18.96 19.52 15.05
N SER A 199 19.70 18.91 15.99
CA SER A 199 21.17 18.82 15.89
C SER A 199 21.59 17.92 14.73
N PRO A 200 22.55 18.36 13.88
CA PRO A 200 23.08 17.55 12.80
C PRO A 200 23.85 16.29 13.28
N GLU A 201 24.29 16.29 14.54
CA GLU A 201 24.99 15.13 15.13
C GLU A 201 24.05 14.02 15.55
N GLN A 202 22.76 14.33 15.72
CA GLN A 202 21.75 13.32 16.04
C GLN A 202 21.49 12.45 14.83
N TRP A 203 21.32 11.16 15.07
CA TRP A 203 20.97 10.15 14.07
C TRP A 203 19.53 9.70 14.29
N LEU A 204 18.67 9.99 13.32
CA LEU A 204 17.22 9.81 13.42
C LEU A 204 16.78 8.53 12.73
N ILE A 205 16.33 7.57 13.54
CA ILE A 205 15.62 6.37 13.07
C ILE A 205 14.14 6.70 13.00
N GLY A 206 13.49 6.41 11.89
CA GLY A 206 12.07 6.72 11.78
C GLY A 206 11.22 5.63 11.15
N THR A 207 9.92 5.73 11.42
CA THR A 207 8.88 4.93 10.77
C THR A 207 7.66 5.79 10.49
N VAL A 208 6.92 5.43 9.44
CA VAL A 208 5.67 6.10 9.05
C VAL A 208 4.57 5.04 8.90
N GLY A 209 3.44 5.24 9.57
CA GLY A 209 2.29 4.37 9.42
C GLY A 209 1.34 4.40 10.61
N ARG A 210 0.12 3.90 10.40
CA ARG A 210 -0.88 3.79 11.46
C ARG A 210 -0.34 2.93 12.60
N LEU A 211 -0.52 3.36 13.85
CA LEU A 211 -0.07 2.63 15.04
C LEU A 211 -1.04 1.48 15.36
N GLN A 212 -0.97 0.42 14.54
CA GLN A 212 -1.84 -0.75 14.58
C GLN A 212 -1.05 -2.03 14.88
N PRO A 213 -1.67 -3.06 15.48
CA PRO A 213 -0.98 -4.32 15.80
C PRO A 213 -0.24 -4.94 14.62
N ILE A 214 -0.79 -4.87 13.41
CA ILE A 214 -0.16 -5.40 12.20
C ILE A 214 1.12 -4.64 11.82
N LYS A 215 1.25 -3.35 12.19
CA LYS A 215 2.44 -2.51 11.94
C LYS A 215 3.47 -2.57 13.06
N ASN A 216 3.06 -2.98 14.26
CA ASN A 216 3.90 -3.37 15.40
C ASN A 216 5.02 -2.39 15.77
N GLN A 217 4.74 -1.08 15.82
CA GLN A 217 5.74 -0.09 16.22
C GLN A 217 6.25 -0.28 17.68
N VAL A 218 5.54 -1.07 18.48
CA VAL A 218 6.01 -1.47 19.81
C VAL A 218 7.31 -2.30 19.71
N LEU A 219 7.44 -3.17 18.69
CA LEU A 219 8.69 -3.89 18.41
C LEU A 219 9.85 -2.92 18.16
N LEU A 220 9.61 -1.87 17.35
CA LEU A 220 10.62 -0.84 17.08
C LEU A 220 11.03 -0.10 18.36
N ALA A 221 10.07 0.29 19.20
CA ALA A 221 10.39 0.95 20.48
C ALA A 221 11.24 0.05 21.38
N ARG A 222 10.91 -1.24 21.48
CA ARG A 222 11.70 -2.22 22.23
C ARG A 222 13.10 -2.41 21.64
N ALA A 223 13.22 -2.50 20.32
CA ALA A 223 14.50 -2.64 19.63
C ALA A 223 15.37 -1.39 19.79
N PHE A 224 14.76 -0.19 19.79
CA PHE A 224 15.45 1.05 20.09
C PHE A 224 16.02 1.06 21.51
N VAL A 225 15.20 0.74 22.51
CA VAL A 225 15.65 0.61 23.91
C VAL A 225 16.78 -0.42 24.01
N ARG A 226 16.61 -1.57 23.39
CA ARG A 226 17.61 -2.64 23.39
C ARG A 226 18.94 -2.21 22.75
N ALA A 227 18.88 -1.43 21.68
CA ALA A 227 20.07 -0.85 21.05
C ALA A 227 20.81 0.11 22.01
N LEU A 228 20.07 0.93 22.77
CA LEU A 228 20.67 1.81 23.79
C LEU A 228 21.26 1.05 24.98
N GLU A 229 20.75 -0.13 25.31
CA GLU A 229 21.34 -1.01 26.34
C GLU A 229 22.63 -1.66 25.85
N LEU A 230 22.65 -2.14 24.60
CA LEU A 230 23.80 -2.78 23.98
C LEU A 230 24.96 -1.80 23.71
N ALA A 231 24.63 -0.55 23.42
CA ALA A 231 25.61 0.51 23.15
C ALA A 231 25.19 1.80 23.90
N PRO A 232 25.51 1.95 25.20
CA PRO A 232 25.07 3.09 26.00
C PRO A 232 25.47 4.46 25.43
N ASP A 233 26.61 4.56 24.76
CA ASP A 233 27.07 5.80 24.11
C ASP A 233 26.15 6.26 22.96
N ALA A 234 25.37 5.33 22.35
CA ALA A 234 24.38 5.67 21.34
C ALA A 234 23.28 6.61 21.88
N ARG A 235 23.03 6.63 23.21
CA ARG A 235 22.08 7.57 23.83
C ARG A 235 22.40 9.04 23.56
N GLN A 236 23.64 9.36 23.31
CA GLN A 236 24.04 10.74 23.02
C GLN A 236 23.49 11.22 21.67
N ARG A 237 23.41 10.34 20.66
CA ARG A 237 23.11 10.71 19.26
C ARG A 237 21.89 10.05 18.69
N MET A 238 21.57 8.81 19.03
CA MET A 238 20.47 8.05 18.43
C MET A 238 19.12 8.59 18.91
N ARG A 239 18.19 8.81 17.97
CA ARG A 239 16.83 9.33 18.24
C ARG A 239 15.81 8.51 17.47
N LEU A 240 14.64 8.28 18.09
CA LEU A 240 13.53 7.58 17.48
C LEU A 240 12.42 8.57 17.08
N VAL A 241 11.94 8.47 15.87
CA VAL A 241 10.86 9.32 15.35
C VAL A 241 9.76 8.45 14.74
N ILE A 242 8.54 8.56 15.26
CA ILE A 242 7.39 7.75 14.81
C ILE A 242 6.29 8.69 14.31
N ALA A 243 5.99 8.62 13.01
CA ALA A 243 4.86 9.33 12.40
C ALA A 243 3.66 8.40 12.24
N GLY A 244 2.53 8.81 12.79
CA GLY A 244 1.26 8.11 12.73
C GLY A 244 0.49 8.15 14.04
N GLU A 245 -0.77 7.74 13.97
CA GLU A 245 -1.68 7.64 15.11
C GLU A 245 -2.33 6.25 15.16
N GLY A 246 -2.80 5.87 16.34
CA GLY A 246 -3.52 4.61 16.54
C GLY A 246 -3.40 4.03 17.95
N PRO A 247 -4.04 2.87 18.19
CA PRO A 247 -4.20 2.29 19.52
C PRO A 247 -2.88 1.87 20.18
N LEU A 248 -1.77 1.72 19.44
CA LEU A 248 -0.49 1.33 20.03
C LEU A 248 0.29 2.50 20.64
N ARG A 249 -0.19 3.76 20.52
CA ARG A 249 0.52 4.94 21.02
C ARG A 249 0.95 4.81 22.49
N GLU A 250 0.01 4.48 23.36
CA GLU A 250 0.27 4.34 24.80
C GLU A 250 1.26 3.20 25.10
N ALA A 251 1.14 2.07 24.40
CA ALA A 251 2.06 0.95 24.58
C ALA A 251 3.49 1.32 24.17
N ILE A 252 3.67 2.11 23.11
CA ILE A 252 4.98 2.62 22.67
C ILE A 252 5.55 3.56 23.75
N GLN A 253 4.76 4.50 24.25
CA GLN A 253 5.17 5.44 25.29
C GLN A 253 5.56 4.71 26.58
N GLN A 254 4.81 3.68 26.95
CA GLN A 254 5.14 2.89 28.14
C GLN A 254 6.50 2.18 28.02
N VAL A 255 6.81 1.59 26.86
CA VAL A 255 8.12 0.98 26.60
C VAL A 255 9.24 2.01 26.77
N LEU A 256 9.07 3.20 26.21
CA LEU A 256 10.07 4.27 26.26
C LEU A 256 10.26 4.82 27.68
N ARG A 257 9.16 5.07 28.42
CA ARG A 257 9.19 5.55 29.81
C ARG A 257 9.90 4.56 30.73
N SER A 258 9.57 3.27 30.60
CA SER A 258 10.14 2.21 31.45
C SER A 258 11.67 2.05 31.32
N ALA A 259 12.26 2.64 30.27
CA ALA A 259 13.70 2.60 29.98
C ALA A 259 14.37 3.99 30.00
N ASP A 260 13.70 5.00 30.57
CA ASP A 260 14.16 6.41 30.55
C ASP A 260 14.58 6.90 29.16
N ALA A 261 13.89 6.42 28.12
CA ALA A 261 14.17 6.71 26.73
C ALA A 261 13.15 7.67 26.08
N GLU A 262 12.11 8.10 26.81
CA GLU A 262 11.09 9.03 26.28
C GLU A 262 11.68 10.34 25.75
N PRO A 263 12.68 11.00 26.40
CA PRO A 263 13.32 12.20 25.86
C PRO A 263 14.11 11.97 24.56
N LEU A 264 14.39 10.71 24.21
CA LEU A 264 15.12 10.32 23.00
C LEU A 264 14.20 9.94 21.86
N ALA A 265 12.86 10.01 22.07
CA ALA A 265 11.88 9.62 21.09
C ALA A 265 10.82 10.72 20.87
N TRP A 266 10.33 10.79 19.64
CA TRP A 266 9.25 11.69 19.26
C TRP A 266 8.14 10.96 18.52
N LEU A 267 6.95 10.90 19.12
CA LEU A 267 5.74 10.43 18.48
C LEU A 267 5.07 11.63 17.80
N ALA A 268 5.37 11.83 16.53
CA ALA A 268 5.06 13.02 15.75
C ALA A 268 3.56 13.16 15.38
N GLY A 269 2.74 12.15 15.70
CA GLY A 269 1.34 12.16 15.31
C GLY A 269 1.13 11.89 13.81
N GLU A 270 -0.08 12.13 13.34
CA GLU A 270 -0.41 12.03 11.92
C GLU A 270 0.29 13.15 11.13
N ARG A 271 0.91 12.79 9.98
CA ARG A 271 1.69 13.71 9.14
C ARG A 271 1.12 13.76 7.73
N HIS A 272 1.05 14.95 7.15
CA HIS A 272 0.68 15.17 5.75
C HIS A 272 1.89 15.47 4.86
N ASP A 273 3.01 15.81 5.45
CA ASP A 273 4.31 16.11 4.84
C ASP A 273 5.25 14.87 4.87
N VAL A 274 4.71 13.70 4.56
CA VAL A 274 5.46 12.42 4.62
C VAL A 274 6.75 12.44 3.79
N PRO A 275 6.81 13.03 2.58
CA PRO A 275 8.05 13.13 1.82
C PRO A 275 9.13 13.96 2.53
N GLU A 276 8.75 15.08 3.15
CA GLU A 276 9.65 15.96 3.93
C GLU A 276 10.11 15.26 5.21
N PHE A 277 9.16 14.62 5.90
CA PHE A 277 9.46 13.81 7.08
C PHE A 277 10.48 12.71 6.75
N THR A 278 10.27 11.98 5.68
CA THR A 278 11.16 10.88 5.25
C THR A 278 12.56 11.40 4.90
N ARG A 279 12.67 12.56 4.22
CA ARG A 279 13.96 13.21 3.96
C ARG A 279 14.71 13.65 5.21
N GLY A 280 14.01 13.79 6.32
CA GLY A 280 14.57 14.17 7.62
C GLY A 280 15.07 12.99 8.45
N LEU A 281 15.03 11.77 7.93
CA LEU A 281 15.52 10.58 8.61
C LEU A 281 16.92 10.19 8.14
N ASP A 282 17.66 9.49 9.00
CA ASP A 282 18.94 8.85 8.66
C ASP A 282 18.75 7.36 8.36
N ALA A 283 17.71 6.73 8.92
CA ALA A 283 17.31 5.35 8.62
C ALA A 283 15.80 5.16 8.76
N PHE A 284 15.24 4.28 7.95
CA PHE A 284 13.83 3.91 7.98
C PHE A 284 13.65 2.49 8.52
N VAL A 285 12.64 2.28 9.37
CA VAL A 285 12.36 0.96 9.96
C VAL A 285 10.90 0.57 9.73
N LEU A 286 10.69 -0.67 9.28
CA LEU A 286 9.35 -1.26 9.18
C LEU A 286 9.25 -2.53 10.03
N PRO A 287 8.64 -2.48 11.24
CA PRO A 287 8.58 -3.60 12.18
C PRO A 287 7.34 -4.49 12.01
N SER A 288 6.68 -4.46 10.85
CA SER A 288 5.37 -5.06 10.61
C SER A 288 5.34 -6.57 10.88
N VAL A 289 4.17 -7.07 11.28
CA VAL A 289 3.87 -8.51 11.40
C VAL A 289 3.48 -9.11 10.05
N ALA A 290 2.81 -8.34 9.21
CA ALA A 290 2.42 -8.78 7.87
C ALA A 290 2.33 -7.59 6.91
N GLU A 291 2.69 -7.83 5.65
CA GLU A 291 2.62 -6.86 4.54
C GLU A 291 2.20 -7.56 3.24
N GLY A 292 1.52 -6.83 2.37
CA GLY A 292 1.39 -7.23 0.96
C GLY A 292 2.63 -6.78 0.19
N ILE A 293 2.68 -5.51 -0.13
CA ILE A 293 3.84 -4.72 -0.57
C ILE A 293 3.81 -3.41 0.20
N SER A 294 4.88 -3.09 0.88
CA SER A 294 4.94 -1.89 1.71
C SER A 294 5.23 -0.64 0.87
N ASN A 295 4.28 0.28 0.80
CA ASN A 295 4.50 1.58 0.17
C ASN A 295 5.56 2.40 0.91
N THR A 296 5.61 2.31 2.24
CA THR A 296 6.59 3.06 3.04
C THR A 296 8.02 2.54 2.85
N ILE A 297 8.22 1.25 2.56
CA ILE A 297 9.52 0.76 2.10
C ILE A 297 9.87 1.37 0.73
N LEU A 298 8.94 1.39 -0.22
CA LEU A 298 9.18 2.01 -1.53
C LEU A 298 9.51 3.50 -1.42
N GLU A 299 8.82 4.22 -0.53
CA GLU A 299 9.07 5.63 -0.22
C GLU A 299 10.46 5.85 0.41
N ALA A 300 10.87 4.98 1.33
CA ALA A 300 12.20 4.99 1.94
C ALA A 300 13.30 4.65 0.91
N MET A 301 13.09 3.63 0.07
CA MET A 301 13.98 3.29 -1.04
C MET A 301 14.16 4.48 -1.98
N ALA A 302 13.06 5.11 -2.41
CA ALA A 302 13.10 6.29 -3.28
C ALA A 302 13.81 7.48 -2.64
N SER A 303 13.77 7.58 -1.31
CA SER A 303 14.49 8.61 -0.54
C SER A 303 15.95 8.26 -0.26
N ALA A 304 16.43 7.12 -0.78
CA ALA A 304 17.80 6.61 -0.56
C ALA A 304 18.15 6.37 0.92
N LEU A 305 17.16 6.04 1.76
CA LEU A 305 17.41 5.76 3.17
C LEU A 305 17.92 4.32 3.36
N PRO A 306 18.84 4.07 4.31
CA PRO A 306 19.06 2.76 4.88
C PRO A 306 17.74 2.21 5.44
N ILE A 307 17.45 0.93 5.17
CA ILE A 307 16.17 0.31 5.56
C ILE A 307 16.43 -0.91 6.41
N VAL A 308 15.76 -1.00 7.57
CA VAL A 308 15.64 -2.22 8.36
C VAL A 308 14.17 -2.62 8.38
N ALA A 309 13.84 -3.81 7.91
CA ALA A 309 12.46 -4.28 7.87
C ALA A 309 12.34 -5.72 8.34
N THR A 310 11.18 -6.08 8.85
CA THR A 310 10.85 -7.48 9.12
C THR A 310 10.67 -8.26 7.81
N ASP A 311 11.16 -9.50 7.77
CA ASP A 311 11.03 -10.41 6.63
C ASP A 311 9.63 -11.04 6.63
N VAL A 312 8.64 -10.27 6.18
CA VAL A 312 7.24 -10.69 6.12
C VAL A 312 6.60 -10.31 4.78
N GLY A 313 5.72 -11.16 4.30
CA GLY A 313 4.95 -10.91 3.09
C GLY A 313 5.81 -10.60 1.88
N GLY A 314 5.61 -9.45 1.25
CA GLY A 314 6.36 -9.00 0.08
C GLY A 314 7.61 -8.16 0.40
N ASN A 315 7.99 -7.97 1.67
CA ASN A 315 9.17 -7.15 2.02
C ASN A 315 10.46 -7.72 1.42
N GLY A 316 10.64 -9.07 1.43
CA GLY A 316 11.78 -9.74 0.78
C GLY A 316 11.77 -9.66 -0.75
N GLU A 317 10.69 -9.17 -1.39
CA GLU A 317 10.65 -8.89 -2.82
C GLU A 317 11.14 -7.47 -3.16
N LEU A 318 11.09 -6.57 -2.17
CA LEU A 318 11.55 -5.18 -2.26
C LEU A 318 13.01 -5.04 -1.83
N ILE A 319 13.39 -5.72 -0.75
CA ILE A 319 14.70 -5.60 -0.10
C ILE A 319 15.52 -6.86 -0.36
N GLU A 320 16.70 -6.67 -0.93
CA GLU A 320 17.76 -7.67 -0.97
C GLU A 320 18.64 -7.45 0.27
N HIS A 321 18.68 -8.49 1.15
CA HIS A 321 19.35 -8.41 2.44
C HIS A 321 20.84 -8.05 2.27
N ASP A 322 21.30 -7.07 3.08
CA ASP A 322 22.64 -6.47 3.07
C ASP A 322 23.06 -5.75 1.78
N VAL A 323 22.23 -5.75 0.72
CA VAL A 323 22.49 -5.04 -0.54
C VAL A 323 21.66 -3.75 -0.65
N THR A 324 20.35 -3.85 -0.44
CA THR A 324 19.43 -2.69 -0.51
C THR A 324 18.76 -2.36 0.83
N GLY A 325 19.07 -3.12 1.87
CA GLY A 325 18.54 -2.95 3.22
C GLY A 325 18.78 -4.20 4.05
N LYS A 326 18.21 -4.24 5.24
CA LYS A 326 18.31 -5.38 6.14
C LYS A 326 16.94 -5.98 6.40
N LEU A 327 16.85 -7.29 6.31
CA LEU A 327 15.68 -8.07 6.70
C LEU A 327 15.97 -8.80 8.02
N VAL A 328 15.05 -8.68 8.97
CA VAL A 328 15.13 -9.32 10.29
C VAL A 328 13.87 -10.17 10.54
N PRO A 329 13.95 -11.23 11.34
CA PRO A 329 12.76 -12.01 11.69
C PRO A 329 11.70 -11.15 12.39
N SER A 330 10.42 -11.39 12.08
CA SER A 330 9.32 -10.68 12.76
C SER A 330 9.26 -11.04 14.23
N GLY A 331 9.12 -10.02 15.09
CA GLY A 331 9.07 -10.18 16.54
C GLY A 331 10.45 -10.28 17.24
N ASP A 332 11.54 -10.32 16.48
CA ASP A 332 12.90 -10.44 17.04
C ASP A 332 13.48 -9.07 17.40
N VAL A 333 13.37 -8.71 18.67
CA VAL A 333 13.86 -7.43 19.24
C VAL A 333 15.39 -7.33 19.11
N ASP A 334 16.12 -8.40 19.44
CA ASP A 334 17.59 -8.37 19.45
C ASP A 334 18.15 -8.25 18.03
N ARG A 335 17.64 -9.00 17.07
CA ARG A 335 18.05 -8.89 15.67
C ARG A 335 17.78 -7.50 15.09
N MET A 336 16.64 -6.92 15.42
CA MET A 336 16.32 -5.55 14.99
C MET A 336 17.25 -4.54 15.66
N ALA A 337 17.53 -4.66 16.97
CA ALA A 337 18.43 -3.78 17.68
C ALA A 337 19.87 -3.83 17.11
N HIS A 338 20.39 -5.02 16.83
CA HIS A 338 21.70 -5.18 16.19
C HIS A 338 21.74 -4.57 14.79
N ALA A 339 20.65 -4.74 14.00
CA ALA A 339 20.58 -4.14 12.66
C ALA A 339 20.59 -2.60 12.72
N LEU A 340 19.90 -2.00 13.71
CA LEU A 340 19.92 -0.56 13.95
C LEU A 340 21.30 -0.06 14.36
N LEU A 341 21.97 -0.78 15.28
CA LEU A 341 23.31 -0.44 15.73
C LEU A 341 24.35 -0.54 14.62
N ASP A 342 24.26 -1.58 13.78
CA ASP A 342 25.16 -1.72 12.64
C ASP A 342 25.04 -0.55 11.66
N ASP A 343 23.82 -0.10 11.35
CA ASP A 343 23.61 1.07 10.50
C ASP A 343 24.10 2.37 11.16
N PHE A 344 23.89 2.50 12.47
CA PHE A 344 24.38 3.65 13.26
C PHE A 344 25.90 3.73 13.31
N MET A 345 26.57 2.59 13.53
CA MET A 345 28.02 2.51 13.68
C MET A 345 28.76 2.55 12.32
N ASN A 346 28.07 2.13 11.24
CA ASN A 346 28.63 2.06 9.89
C ASN A 346 27.83 2.92 8.88
N PRO A 347 27.71 4.24 9.09
CA PRO A 347 26.80 5.09 8.31
C PRO A 347 27.16 5.17 6.82
N VAL A 348 28.44 5.00 6.47
CA VAL A 348 28.89 4.96 5.07
C VAL A 348 28.34 3.74 4.34
N ILE A 349 28.40 2.57 4.97
CA ILE A 349 27.87 1.31 4.42
C ILE A 349 26.35 1.38 4.36
N ALA A 350 25.70 1.84 5.44
CA ALA A 350 24.27 2.03 5.50
C ALA A 350 23.77 2.95 4.37
N SER A 351 24.41 4.09 4.17
CA SER A 351 24.09 5.03 3.08
C SER A 351 24.32 4.41 1.69
N ALA A 352 25.33 3.56 1.51
CA ALA A 352 25.54 2.84 0.25
C ALA A 352 24.38 1.90 -0.05
N ARG A 353 23.86 1.16 0.96
CA ARG A 353 22.65 0.34 0.82
C ARG A 353 21.42 1.18 0.44
N GLY A 354 21.25 2.34 1.07
CA GLY A 354 20.16 3.28 0.73
C GLY A 354 20.23 3.76 -0.73
N ARG A 355 21.42 4.09 -1.24
CA ARG A 355 21.60 4.46 -2.65
C ARG A 355 21.30 3.28 -3.60
N ALA A 356 21.71 2.07 -3.25
CA ALA A 356 21.38 0.86 -4.00
C ALA A 356 19.86 0.61 -4.02
N ALA A 357 19.19 0.79 -2.88
CA ALA A 357 17.73 0.71 -2.77
C ALA A 357 17.03 1.70 -3.71
N ARG A 358 17.49 2.97 -3.75
CA ARG A 358 16.93 3.97 -4.66
C ARG A 358 17.08 3.57 -6.13
N ALA A 359 18.23 3.09 -6.53
CA ALA A 359 18.45 2.63 -7.90
C ALA A 359 17.49 1.49 -8.30
N VAL A 360 17.15 0.60 -7.35
CA VAL A 360 16.14 -0.46 -7.55
C VAL A 360 14.74 0.13 -7.64
N ALA A 361 14.38 1.08 -6.76
CA ALA A 361 13.08 1.74 -6.80
C ALA A 361 12.83 2.45 -8.14
N GLU A 362 13.81 3.20 -8.65
CA GLU A 362 13.72 3.92 -9.93
C GLU A 362 13.55 2.95 -11.12
N ARG A 363 14.26 1.82 -11.13
CA ARG A 363 14.18 0.85 -12.25
C ARG A 363 12.94 -0.03 -12.21
N ARG A 364 12.51 -0.48 -11.02
CA ARG A 364 11.52 -1.56 -10.89
C ARG A 364 10.19 -1.12 -10.29
N PHE A 365 10.19 -0.04 -9.53
CA PHE A 365 9.04 0.36 -8.72
C PHE A 365 8.63 1.81 -8.98
N SER A 366 8.96 2.36 -10.14
CA SER A 366 8.51 3.70 -10.51
C SER A 366 6.99 3.76 -10.64
N LEU A 367 6.40 4.88 -10.26
CA LEU A 367 4.96 5.09 -10.38
C LEU A 367 4.51 5.08 -11.83
N GLU A 368 5.31 5.61 -12.73
CA GLU A 368 5.07 5.59 -14.18
C GLU A 368 5.02 4.15 -14.72
N GLY A 369 5.95 3.29 -14.27
CA GLY A 369 5.96 1.87 -14.64
C GLY A 369 4.72 1.13 -14.15
N MET A 370 4.29 1.38 -12.92
CA MET A 370 3.03 0.83 -12.39
C MET A 370 1.83 1.25 -13.23
N VAL A 371 1.69 2.55 -13.53
CA VAL A 371 0.57 3.10 -14.30
C VAL A 371 0.53 2.50 -15.72
N ALA A 372 1.68 2.39 -16.39
CA ALA A 372 1.78 1.76 -17.70
C ALA A 372 1.36 0.27 -17.66
N ALA A 373 1.75 -0.46 -16.62
CA ALA A 373 1.37 -1.86 -16.44
C ALA A 373 -0.14 -2.03 -16.22
N TYR A 374 -0.78 -1.15 -15.45
CA TYR A 374 -2.25 -1.15 -15.29
C TYR A 374 -2.97 -0.76 -16.59
N ALA A 375 -2.47 0.21 -17.36
CA ALA A 375 -3.02 0.56 -18.66
C ALA A 375 -3.01 -0.65 -19.59
N ASN A 376 -1.87 -1.34 -19.70
CA ASN A 376 -1.73 -2.57 -20.49
C ASN A 376 -2.69 -3.67 -20.03
N LEU A 377 -2.84 -3.88 -18.72
CA LEU A 377 -3.78 -4.87 -18.17
C LEU A 377 -5.22 -4.57 -18.61
N TYR A 378 -5.64 -3.30 -18.53
CA TYR A 378 -6.98 -2.89 -18.94
C TYR A 378 -7.19 -3.07 -20.45
N ASP A 379 -6.21 -2.67 -21.28
CA ASP A 379 -6.30 -2.85 -22.74
C ASP A 379 -6.40 -4.32 -23.15
N GLN A 380 -5.56 -5.16 -22.58
CA GLN A 380 -5.60 -6.61 -22.84
C GLN A 380 -6.92 -7.24 -22.40
N ALA A 381 -7.46 -6.81 -21.27
CA ALA A 381 -8.74 -7.30 -20.77
C ALA A 381 -9.91 -6.84 -21.65
N LEU A 382 -9.88 -5.61 -22.17
CA LEU A 382 -10.86 -5.08 -23.11
C LEU A 382 -10.79 -5.82 -24.46
N ALA A 383 -9.60 -5.99 -25.02
CA ALA A 383 -9.40 -6.71 -26.27
C ALA A 383 -9.90 -8.17 -26.17
N ALA A 384 -9.63 -8.84 -25.05
CA ALA A 384 -10.13 -10.21 -24.82
C ALA A 384 -11.66 -10.26 -24.71
N ALA A 385 -12.31 -9.25 -24.12
CA ALA A 385 -13.77 -9.15 -24.06
C ALA A 385 -14.40 -8.91 -25.43
N ASP A 386 -13.77 -8.09 -26.29
CA ASP A 386 -14.23 -7.84 -27.65
C ASP A 386 -14.11 -9.10 -28.51
N ALA A 387 -13.00 -9.82 -28.45
CA ALA A 387 -12.77 -11.06 -29.17
C ALA A 387 -13.75 -12.17 -28.72
N GLY A 388 -14.13 -12.19 -27.45
CA GLY A 388 -15.13 -13.12 -26.88
C GLY A 388 -16.59 -12.75 -27.16
N GLY A 389 -16.87 -11.67 -27.90
CA GLY A 389 -18.23 -11.23 -28.24
C GLY A 389 -19.01 -10.59 -27.07
N LEU A 390 -18.38 -10.35 -25.93
CA LEU A 390 -19.03 -9.85 -24.71
C LEU A 390 -19.53 -8.39 -24.81
N ARG A 391 -19.04 -7.59 -25.79
CA ARG A 391 -19.50 -6.21 -26.02
C ARG A 391 -20.74 -6.09 -26.91
N ARG A 392 -21.11 -7.14 -27.66
CA ARG A 392 -22.18 -7.05 -28.67
C ARG A 392 -23.61 -7.04 -28.10
N HIS A 393 -23.81 -7.24 -26.80
CA HIS A 393 -25.16 -7.36 -26.19
C HIS A 393 -25.63 -6.12 -25.40
N HIS A 394 -24.98 -4.97 -25.52
CA HIS A 394 -25.37 -3.78 -24.72
C HIS A 394 -26.09 -2.66 -25.46
N TYR A 395 -26.47 -2.88 -26.75
CA TYR A 395 -27.18 -1.85 -27.54
C TYR A 395 -28.39 -2.44 -28.26
N VAL A 396 -29.32 -3.08 -27.54
CA VAL A 396 -30.70 -3.29 -28.06
C VAL A 396 -31.65 -2.94 -26.92
#